data_9dc1075d7a3d8395606c8574dbd39a87
#
_entry.id   9dc1075d7a3d8395606c8574dbd39a87
#
_cell.length_a   1.000
_cell.length_b   1.000
_cell.length_c   1.000
_cell.angle_alpha   90.00
_cell.angle_beta   90.00
_cell.angle_gamma   90.00
#
_symmetry.space_group_name_H-M   'P 1'
#
loop_
_entity.id
_entity.type
_entity.pdbx_description
1 polymer ?
#
loop_
_entity_poly.entity_id
_entity_poly.type
_entity_poly.pdbx_seq_one_letter_code
_entity_poly.pdbx_strand_id
1 'polypeptide(L)'
;MASKDYIFKMMAASSHSSDVREEHDFYSTEPKAVEDLLRYVDLQHKVTEPSCGNGNIANVLLSHGHEVDAYDLIDRGFGYTKDFLSDNTQIEGDIVMNRPYKYAMEHVSHGMSILKEGGKLCAFLKVQFLESQKRKPLFDAYPLKYMYVFRKRTNSYRNDDRSLGGSAVCYCWYVWEKGYTGEPTIRWID
;
A
#
# COMPACT_ATOMS: atom_id res chain seq x y z
N MET A 1 15.06 34.54 3.40
CA MET A 1 14.81 33.92 2.05
C MET A 1 15.48 32.56 2.04
N ALA A 2 14.72 31.49 1.90
CA ALA A 2 15.30 30.15 1.75
C ALA A 2 16.08 30.08 0.43
N SER A 3 17.29 29.49 0.44
CA SER A 3 18.12 29.41 -0.76
C SER A 3 17.42 28.55 -1.83
N LYS A 4 17.68 28.83 -3.11
CA LYS A 4 17.15 28.03 -4.24
C LYS A 4 17.48 26.54 -4.08
N ASP A 5 18.62 26.21 -3.47
CA ASP A 5 19.04 24.83 -3.19
C ASP A 5 18.14 24.13 -2.15
N TYR A 6 17.62 24.87 -1.17
CA TYR A 6 16.69 24.31 -0.19
C TYR A 6 15.34 23.97 -0.83
N ILE A 7 14.84 24.84 -1.70
CA ILE A 7 13.58 24.61 -2.44
C ILE A 7 13.75 23.45 -3.42
N PHE A 8 14.90 23.37 -4.11
CA PHE A 8 15.18 22.27 -5.03
C PHE A 8 15.30 20.90 -4.31
N LYS A 9 15.92 20.88 -3.11
CA LYS A 9 15.96 19.67 -2.25
C LYS A 9 14.58 19.26 -1.74
N MET A 10 13.70 20.22 -1.48
CA MET A 10 12.32 19.91 -1.10
C MET A 10 11.46 19.37 -2.26
N MET A 11 11.73 19.83 -3.49
CA MET A 11 11.01 19.39 -4.70
C MET A 11 11.56 18.07 -5.25
N ALA A 12 12.87 17.84 -5.14
CA ALA A 12 13.53 16.57 -5.44
C ALA A 12 13.46 15.63 -4.23
N ALA A 13 12.26 15.27 -3.78
CA ALA A 13 12.07 14.37 -2.64
C ALA A 13 12.36 12.90 -2.97
N SER A 14 13.46 12.65 -3.68
CA SER A 14 14.20 11.42 -3.62
C SER A 14 15.55 11.75 -2.97
N SER A 15 15.60 11.78 -1.63
CA SER A 15 16.88 11.73 -0.96
C SER A 15 17.53 10.40 -1.35
N HIS A 16 18.43 10.45 -2.29
CA HIS A 16 19.43 9.41 -2.51
C HIS A 16 20.47 9.47 -1.38
N SER A 17 20.02 9.38 -0.14
CA SER A 17 20.88 8.91 0.93
C SER A 17 20.88 7.39 0.82
N SER A 18 21.85 6.88 0.07
CA SER A 18 22.19 5.45 -0.01
C SER A 18 22.69 4.87 1.32
N ASP A 19 22.76 5.69 2.35
CA ASP A 19 23.28 5.33 3.65
C ASP A 19 22.11 5.00 4.58
N VAL A 20 22.05 3.70 4.93
CA VAL A 20 21.22 3.13 6.00
C VAL A 20 19.72 3.17 5.73
N ARG A 21 19.27 2.61 4.61
CA ARG A 21 17.96 1.97 4.59
C ARG A 21 18.15 0.61 5.26
N GLU A 22 17.73 0.53 6.51
CA GLU A 22 17.65 -0.76 7.18
C GLU A 22 16.81 -1.71 6.30
N GLU A 23 17.28 -2.94 6.17
CA GLU A 23 16.70 -3.95 5.28
C GLU A 23 15.23 -4.25 5.63
N HIS A 24 14.77 -3.74 6.77
CA HIS A 24 13.49 -3.99 7.41
C HIS A 24 12.71 -2.73 7.77
N ASP A 25 12.91 -1.63 7.04
CA ASP A 25 12.10 -0.42 7.21
C ASP A 25 10.61 -0.75 7.05
N PHE A 26 9.84 -0.42 8.07
CA PHE A 26 8.40 -0.54 8.02
C PHE A 26 7.77 0.86 8.03
N TYR A 27 6.66 1.00 7.33
CA TYR A 27 5.92 2.23 7.23
C TYR A 27 4.48 1.99 7.71
N SER A 28 4.14 2.52 8.87
CA SER A 28 2.79 2.39 9.39
C SER A 28 1.80 3.26 8.62
N THR A 29 0.63 2.70 8.32
CA THR A 29 -0.46 3.43 7.68
C THR A 29 -1.28 4.15 8.73
N GLU A 30 -1.64 5.40 8.46
CA GLU A 30 -2.55 6.14 9.32
C GLU A 30 -3.94 5.46 9.32
N PRO A 31 -4.54 5.11 10.46
CA PRO A 31 -5.83 4.41 10.52
C PRO A 31 -6.91 5.09 9.68
N LYS A 32 -6.95 6.42 9.71
CA LYS A 32 -7.88 7.22 8.91
C LYS A 32 -7.77 6.92 7.41
N ALA A 33 -6.58 6.63 6.88
CA ALA A 33 -6.42 6.31 5.47
C ALA A 33 -7.12 5.00 5.09
N VAL A 34 -7.20 4.04 6.02
CA VAL A 34 -7.93 2.78 5.84
C VAL A 34 -9.43 3.00 5.96
N GLU A 35 -9.88 3.77 6.95
CA GLU A 35 -11.29 4.15 7.07
C GLU A 35 -11.79 4.88 5.82
N ASP A 36 -10.96 5.76 5.26
CA ASP A 36 -11.28 6.47 4.03
C ASP A 36 -11.37 5.50 2.83
N LEU A 37 -10.49 4.47 2.74
CA LEU A 37 -10.62 3.41 1.73
C LEU A 37 -11.99 2.70 1.83
N LEU A 38 -12.37 2.30 3.04
CA LEU A 38 -13.61 1.55 3.29
C LEU A 38 -14.90 2.32 2.95
N ARG A 39 -14.83 3.64 2.83
CA ARG A 39 -15.97 4.46 2.35
C ARG A 39 -16.21 4.32 0.85
N TYR A 40 -15.20 3.93 0.08
CA TYR A 40 -15.25 3.93 -1.38
C TYR A 40 -15.08 2.55 -1.99
N VAL A 41 -14.52 1.60 -1.23
CA VAL A 41 -14.26 0.25 -1.69
C VAL A 41 -14.99 -0.73 -0.78
N ASP A 42 -15.96 -1.39 -1.35
CA ASP A 42 -16.67 -2.51 -0.69
C ASP A 42 -15.77 -3.74 -0.74
N LEU A 43 -15.11 -4.04 0.39
CA LEU A 43 -14.25 -5.20 0.55
C LEU A 43 -15.09 -6.44 0.90
N GLN A 44 -14.63 -7.61 0.47
CA GLN A 44 -15.19 -8.87 0.89
C GLN A 44 -15.02 -9.06 2.40
N HIS A 45 -15.79 -10.00 2.99
CA HIS A 45 -15.71 -10.26 4.44
C HIS A 45 -14.32 -10.72 4.88
N LYS A 46 -13.68 -11.57 4.09
CA LYS A 46 -12.29 -12.02 4.34
C LYS A 46 -11.29 -11.09 3.68
N VAL A 47 -10.32 -10.64 4.45
CA VAL A 47 -9.23 -9.77 3.99
C VAL A 47 -7.89 -10.30 4.47
N THR A 48 -6.93 -10.39 3.56
CA THR A 48 -5.54 -10.72 3.90
C THR A 48 -4.71 -9.44 3.96
N GLU A 49 -3.97 -9.26 5.07
CA GLU A 49 -2.95 -8.21 5.20
C GLU A 49 -1.56 -8.85 5.30
N PRO A 50 -0.83 -8.99 4.17
CA PRO A 50 0.44 -9.73 4.12
C PRO A 50 1.66 -8.89 4.55
N SER A 51 1.44 -7.79 5.22
CA SER A 51 2.47 -6.86 5.73
C SER A 51 1.92 -6.05 6.89
N CYS A 52 1.41 -6.77 7.89
CA CYS A 52 0.61 -6.17 8.95
C CYS A 52 1.41 -5.23 9.88
N GLY A 53 2.73 -5.36 9.94
CA GLY A 53 3.54 -4.54 10.82
C GLY A 53 3.06 -4.60 12.26
N ASN A 54 2.68 -3.45 12.81
CA ASN A 54 2.07 -3.33 14.14
C ASN A 54 0.52 -3.41 14.13
N GLY A 55 -0.09 -3.82 13.01
CA GLY A 55 -1.53 -4.08 12.90
C GLY A 55 -2.40 -2.86 12.62
N ASN A 56 -1.86 -1.74 12.16
CA ASN A 56 -2.66 -0.53 11.96
C ASN A 56 -3.78 -0.71 10.93
N ILE A 57 -3.53 -1.39 9.82
CA ILE A 57 -4.55 -1.70 8.81
C ILE A 57 -5.51 -2.77 9.35
N ALA A 58 -4.96 -3.89 9.86
CA ALA A 58 -5.75 -5.01 10.37
C ALA A 58 -6.73 -4.57 11.47
N ASN A 59 -6.30 -3.74 12.42
CA ASN A 59 -7.17 -3.27 13.50
C ASN A 59 -8.37 -2.46 12.98
N VAL A 60 -8.19 -1.64 11.95
CA VAL A 60 -9.31 -0.92 11.33
C VAL A 60 -10.25 -1.89 10.64
N LEU A 61 -9.73 -2.84 9.85
CA LEU A 61 -10.53 -3.85 9.17
C LEU A 61 -11.34 -4.69 10.15
N LEU A 62 -10.70 -5.17 11.23
CA LEU A 62 -11.36 -5.92 12.31
C LEU A 62 -12.49 -5.10 12.97
N SER A 63 -12.25 -3.80 13.23
CA SER A 63 -13.28 -2.91 13.83
C SER A 63 -14.48 -2.68 12.91
N HIS A 64 -14.31 -2.85 11.60
CA HIS A 64 -15.38 -2.80 10.61
C HIS A 64 -16.02 -4.16 10.31
N GLY A 65 -15.68 -5.21 11.07
CA GLY A 65 -16.32 -6.52 11.01
C GLY A 65 -15.76 -7.47 9.96
N HIS A 66 -14.58 -7.17 9.38
CA HIS A 66 -13.90 -8.11 8.49
C HIS A 66 -13.21 -9.22 9.27
N GLU A 67 -13.13 -10.40 8.68
CA GLU A 67 -12.24 -11.48 9.10
C GLU A 67 -10.85 -11.20 8.47
N VAL A 68 -9.83 -10.99 9.31
CA VAL A 68 -8.51 -10.56 8.83
C VAL A 68 -7.47 -11.64 9.06
N ASP A 69 -6.86 -12.09 7.97
CA ASP A 69 -5.64 -12.92 7.98
C ASP A 69 -4.42 -12.02 7.88
N ALA A 70 -3.80 -11.73 9.05
CA ALA A 70 -2.73 -10.75 9.17
C ALA A 70 -1.39 -11.40 9.48
N TYR A 71 -0.37 -11.13 8.65
CA TYR A 71 1.00 -11.60 8.85
C TYR A 71 2.04 -10.62 8.30
N ASP A 72 3.27 -10.79 8.70
CA ASP A 72 4.41 -10.03 8.18
C ASP A 72 5.63 -10.96 8.04
N LEU A 73 6.62 -10.56 7.26
CA LEU A 73 7.91 -11.26 7.17
C LEU A 73 8.65 -11.23 8.52
N ILE A 74 8.42 -10.20 9.33
CA ILE A 74 9.08 -9.95 10.61
C ILE A 74 8.03 -9.82 11.70
N ASP A 75 8.24 -10.52 12.81
CA ASP A 75 7.43 -10.35 14.00
C ASP A 75 7.58 -8.94 14.58
N ARG A 76 6.48 -8.19 14.58
CA ARG A 76 6.38 -6.84 15.16
C ARG A 76 5.31 -6.76 16.25
N GLY A 77 4.95 -7.91 16.82
CA GLY A 77 3.97 -8.02 17.91
C GLY A 77 2.51 -8.05 17.46
N PHE A 78 2.24 -8.19 16.14
CA PHE A 78 0.90 -8.36 15.61
C PHE A 78 0.89 -9.41 14.48
N GLY A 79 -0.17 -10.22 14.44
CA GLY A 79 -0.31 -11.29 13.45
C GLY A 79 0.69 -12.41 13.66
N TYR A 80 1.04 -13.12 12.58
CA TYR A 80 2.04 -14.20 12.62
C TYR A 80 3.12 -13.99 11.53
N THR A 81 4.24 -14.70 11.68
CA THR A 81 5.36 -14.55 10.74
C THR A 81 5.17 -15.45 9.52
N LYS A 82 5.20 -14.84 8.31
CA LYS A 82 5.10 -15.54 7.04
C LYS A 82 5.68 -14.70 5.92
N ASP A 83 6.38 -15.34 5.00
CA ASP A 83 6.82 -14.67 3.77
C ASP A 83 5.73 -14.77 2.70
N PHE A 84 5.15 -13.61 2.37
CA PHE A 84 4.10 -13.51 1.36
C PHE A 84 4.54 -13.97 -0.02
N LEU A 85 5.77 -13.63 -0.42
CA LEU A 85 6.25 -13.93 -1.78
C LEU A 85 6.57 -15.41 -1.99
N SER A 86 6.76 -16.19 -0.92
CA SER A 86 7.01 -17.63 -1.00
C SER A 86 5.73 -18.47 -0.94
N ASP A 87 4.60 -17.87 -0.53
CA ASP A 87 3.32 -18.59 -0.39
C ASP A 87 2.47 -18.47 -1.66
N ASN A 88 2.27 -19.62 -2.34
CA ASN A 88 1.43 -19.69 -3.53
C ASN A 88 0.00 -20.17 -3.23
N THR A 89 -0.40 -20.19 -1.97
CA THR A 89 -1.76 -20.54 -1.59
C THR A 89 -2.74 -19.51 -2.15
N GLN A 90 -3.76 -19.98 -2.84
CA GLN A 90 -4.77 -19.09 -3.40
C GLN A 90 -5.53 -18.37 -2.29
N ILE A 91 -5.64 -17.05 -2.40
CA ILE A 91 -6.33 -16.19 -1.44
C ILE A 91 -7.79 -16.04 -1.86
N GLU A 92 -8.69 -16.38 -0.91
CA GLU A 92 -10.12 -16.07 -0.97
C GLU A 92 -10.38 -14.75 -0.26
N GLY A 93 -11.16 -13.86 -0.88
CA GLY A 93 -11.42 -12.53 -0.34
C GLY A 93 -10.54 -11.47 -1.00
N ASP A 94 -10.22 -10.44 -0.25
CA ASP A 94 -9.46 -9.30 -0.73
C ASP A 94 -8.08 -9.20 -0.06
N ILE A 95 -7.17 -8.44 -0.65
CA ILE A 95 -5.86 -8.13 -0.09
C ILE A 95 -5.81 -6.61 0.17
N VAL A 96 -5.42 -6.21 1.38
CA VAL A 96 -5.12 -4.81 1.72
C VAL A 96 -3.72 -4.74 2.27
N MET A 97 -2.87 -3.85 1.72
CA MET A 97 -1.47 -3.80 2.14
C MET A 97 -0.82 -2.42 1.99
N ASN A 98 0.16 -2.16 2.86
CA ASN A 98 1.15 -1.11 2.71
C ASN A 98 2.55 -1.74 2.78
N ARG A 99 3.23 -1.86 1.65
CA ARG A 99 4.55 -2.51 1.57
C ARG A 99 5.67 -1.50 1.36
N PRO A 100 6.89 -1.81 1.82
CA PRO A 100 8.07 -1.04 1.46
C PRO A 100 8.16 -0.89 -0.07
N TYR A 101 8.32 0.34 -0.54
CA TYR A 101 8.21 0.71 -1.97
C TYR A 101 9.20 -0.02 -2.88
N LYS A 102 10.31 -0.51 -2.32
CA LYS A 102 11.34 -1.26 -3.05
C LYS A 102 10.77 -2.55 -3.66
N TYR A 103 9.84 -3.20 -2.97
CA TYR A 103 9.29 -4.51 -3.36
C TYR A 103 7.79 -4.44 -3.72
N ALA A 104 7.24 -3.22 -3.87
CA ALA A 104 5.82 -3.06 -4.10
C ALA A 104 5.33 -3.73 -5.39
N MET A 105 6.14 -3.69 -6.46
CA MET A 105 5.78 -4.30 -7.73
C MET A 105 5.67 -5.83 -7.60
N GLU A 106 6.65 -6.45 -6.97
CA GLU A 106 6.69 -7.89 -6.74
C GLU A 106 5.50 -8.35 -5.90
N HIS A 107 5.17 -7.61 -4.84
CA HIS A 107 4.04 -7.93 -3.96
C HIS A 107 2.69 -7.77 -4.66
N VAL A 108 2.49 -6.69 -5.43
CA VAL A 108 1.27 -6.51 -6.21
C VAL A 108 1.13 -7.61 -7.26
N SER A 109 2.20 -7.89 -8.02
CA SER A 109 2.21 -8.92 -9.04
C SER A 109 1.89 -10.30 -8.46
N HIS A 110 2.56 -10.66 -7.35
CA HIS A 110 2.34 -11.91 -6.65
C HIS A 110 0.91 -12.00 -6.09
N GLY A 111 0.46 -10.97 -5.36
CA GLY A 111 -0.90 -10.93 -4.82
C GLY A 111 -1.96 -11.11 -5.90
N MET A 112 -1.82 -10.40 -7.03
CA MET A 112 -2.72 -10.57 -8.17
C MET A 112 -2.65 -11.96 -8.79
N SER A 113 -1.51 -12.63 -8.75
CA SER A 113 -1.38 -14.01 -9.30
C SER A 113 -2.14 -15.04 -8.48
N ILE A 114 -2.13 -14.93 -7.14
CA ILE A 114 -2.74 -15.88 -6.20
C ILE A 114 -4.15 -15.50 -5.74
N LEU A 115 -4.61 -14.30 -6.06
CA LEU A 115 -5.96 -13.83 -5.74
C LEU A 115 -6.99 -14.55 -6.61
N LYS A 116 -8.13 -14.96 -6.01
CA LYS A 116 -9.25 -15.52 -6.75
C LYS A 116 -9.94 -14.47 -7.60
N GLU A 117 -10.63 -14.94 -8.63
CA GLU A 117 -11.41 -14.09 -9.56
C GLU A 117 -12.44 -13.24 -8.80
N GLY A 118 -12.51 -11.95 -9.13
CA GLY A 118 -13.36 -10.98 -8.45
C GLY A 118 -12.80 -10.44 -7.12
N GLY A 119 -11.72 -11.02 -6.59
CA GLY A 119 -11.02 -10.48 -5.43
C GLY A 119 -10.30 -9.17 -5.75
N LYS A 120 -10.21 -8.28 -4.77
CA LYS A 120 -9.56 -6.97 -4.90
C LYS A 120 -8.22 -6.96 -4.19
N LEU A 121 -7.26 -6.24 -4.77
CA LEU A 121 -6.01 -5.90 -4.12
C LEU A 121 -5.93 -4.39 -3.97
N CYS A 122 -5.91 -3.92 -2.72
CA CYS A 122 -5.79 -2.51 -2.36
C CYS A 122 -4.39 -2.25 -1.79
N ALA A 123 -3.58 -1.48 -2.51
CA ALA A 123 -2.23 -1.14 -2.08
C ALA A 123 -2.09 0.36 -1.79
N PHE A 124 -1.57 0.69 -0.60
CA PHE A 124 -1.26 2.05 -0.21
C PHE A 124 0.14 2.43 -0.71
N LEU A 125 0.20 3.22 -1.78
CA LEU A 125 1.44 3.51 -2.49
C LEU A 125 1.57 5.00 -2.82
N LYS A 126 2.79 5.42 -3.15
CA LYS A 126 3.06 6.76 -3.69
C LYS A 126 2.45 6.90 -5.08
N VAL A 127 1.99 8.11 -5.43
CA VAL A 127 1.51 8.42 -6.80
C VAL A 127 2.55 8.07 -7.86
N GLN A 128 3.84 8.25 -7.55
CA GLN A 128 4.94 7.91 -8.46
C GLN A 128 5.03 6.41 -8.80
N PHE A 129 4.24 5.54 -8.15
CA PHE A 129 4.17 4.14 -8.54
C PHE A 129 3.63 3.95 -9.96
N LEU A 130 2.86 4.92 -10.50
CA LEU A 130 2.43 4.91 -11.91
C LEU A 130 3.58 5.10 -12.90
N GLU A 131 4.66 5.76 -12.48
CA GLU A 131 5.82 6.01 -13.33
C GLU A 131 6.71 4.77 -13.39
N SER A 132 7.36 4.54 -14.47
CA SER A 132 8.42 3.59 -14.73
C SER A 132 8.06 2.51 -15.75
N GLN A 133 8.90 2.45 -16.75
CA GLN A 133 8.81 1.41 -17.78
C GLN A 133 8.94 -0.02 -17.21
N LYS A 134 9.63 -0.17 -16.07
CA LYS A 134 9.77 -1.46 -15.39
C LYS A 134 8.43 -2.01 -14.89
N ARG A 135 7.44 -1.12 -14.61
CA ARG A 135 6.11 -1.52 -14.11
C ARG A 135 5.09 -1.72 -15.22
N LYS A 136 5.44 -1.36 -16.46
CA LYS A 136 4.55 -1.59 -17.61
C LYS A 136 4.01 -3.01 -17.67
N PRO A 137 4.82 -4.09 -17.52
CA PRO A 137 4.30 -5.44 -17.56
C PRO A 137 3.26 -5.77 -16.49
N LEU A 138 3.37 -5.16 -15.30
CA LEU A 138 2.37 -5.32 -14.23
C LEU A 138 1.02 -4.73 -14.65
N PHE A 139 1.01 -3.49 -15.15
CA PHE A 139 -0.23 -2.82 -15.56
C PHE A 139 -0.83 -3.41 -16.84
N ASP A 140 -0.01 -3.97 -17.73
CA ASP A 140 -0.47 -4.69 -18.91
C ASP A 140 -1.13 -6.03 -18.54
N ALA A 141 -0.57 -6.76 -17.56
CA ALA A 141 -1.11 -8.04 -17.09
C ALA A 141 -2.31 -7.88 -16.18
N TYR A 142 -2.31 -6.84 -15.35
CA TYR A 142 -3.35 -6.52 -14.37
C TYR A 142 -3.74 -5.04 -14.49
N PRO A 143 -4.71 -4.71 -15.35
CA PRO A 143 -5.19 -3.33 -15.48
C PRO A 143 -5.69 -2.79 -14.15
N LEU A 144 -5.24 -1.58 -13.79
CA LEU A 144 -5.68 -0.90 -12.57
C LEU A 144 -7.16 -0.53 -12.71
N LYS A 145 -7.98 -0.84 -11.70
CA LYS A 145 -9.41 -0.48 -11.73
C LYS A 145 -9.65 0.93 -11.19
N TYR A 146 -9.10 1.22 -10.00
CA TYR A 146 -9.23 2.53 -9.39
C TYR A 146 -7.91 3.02 -8.81
N MET A 147 -7.75 4.33 -8.83
CA MET A 147 -6.75 5.06 -8.06
C MET A 147 -7.47 6.12 -7.23
N TYR A 148 -7.42 5.99 -5.90
CA TYR A 148 -8.00 6.95 -4.98
C TYR A 148 -6.92 7.88 -4.45
N VAL A 149 -6.99 9.15 -4.84
CA VAL A 149 -6.02 10.18 -4.48
C VAL A 149 -6.57 11.01 -3.32
N PHE A 150 -5.82 11.17 -2.26
CA PHE A 150 -6.23 12.01 -1.13
C PHE A 150 -6.12 13.49 -1.49
N ARG A 151 -7.20 14.26 -1.29
CA ARG A 151 -7.18 15.73 -1.41
C ARG A 151 -6.40 16.38 -0.28
N LYS A 152 -6.51 15.83 0.94
CA LYS A 152 -5.65 16.17 2.06
C LYS A 152 -4.56 15.14 2.18
N ARG A 153 -3.33 15.58 2.44
CA ARG A 153 -2.21 14.66 2.59
C ARG A 153 -2.47 13.73 3.76
N THR A 154 -2.33 12.44 3.53
CA THR A 154 -2.26 11.40 4.53
C THR A 154 -0.80 11.00 4.73
N ASN A 155 -0.48 10.49 5.91
CA ASN A 155 0.88 10.16 6.27
C ASN A 155 1.10 8.64 6.28
N SER A 156 2.36 8.28 6.06
CA SER A 156 2.89 6.96 6.33
C SER A 156 4.15 7.18 7.18
N TYR A 157 4.16 6.62 8.37
CA TYR A 157 5.17 6.93 9.37
C TYR A 157 6.24 5.83 9.39
N ARG A 158 7.49 6.21 9.12
CA ARG A 158 8.62 5.28 9.21
C ARG A 158 8.77 4.82 10.66
N ASN A 159 8.77 3.49 10.89
CA ASN A 159 8.84 2.88 12.22
C ASN A 159 7.82 3.45 13.22
N ASP A 160 6.62 3.85 12.72
CA ASP A 160 5.55 4.49 13.48
C ASP A 160 5.97 5.80 14.19
N ASP A 161 7.04 6.45 13.76
CA ASP A 161 7.51 7.71 14.32
C ASP A 161 6.64 8.87 13.82
N ARG A 162 5.71 9.30 14.65
CA ARG A 162 4.78 10.42 14.39
C ARG A 162 5.37 11.80 14.71
N SER A 163 6.58 11.87 15.25
CA SER A 163 7.26 13.13 15.56
C SER A 163 7.77 13.85 14.31
N LEU A 164 8.04 13.11 13.26
CA LEU A 164 8.41 13.63 11.94
C LEU A 164 7.16 14.20 11.28
N GLY A 165 7.03 15.52 11.24
CA GLY A 165 5.89 16.26 10.67
C GLY A 165 5.46 15.77 9.28
N GLY A 166 4.38 16.32 8.73
CA GLY A 166 3.66 15.84 7.55
C GLY A 166 4.55 15.51 6.34
N SER A 167 4.26 14.39 5.70
CA SER A 167 4.98 13.90 4.51
C SER A 167 4.82 14.85 3.32
N ALA A 168 5.94 15.15 2.64
CA ALA A 168 5.91 15.79 1.31
C ALA A 168 5.41 14.85 0.20
N VAL A 169 5.25 13.56 0.51
CA VAL A 169 4.88 12.52 -0.44
C VAL A 169 3.37 12.46 -0.62
N CYS A 170 2.92 12.38 -1.86
CA CYS A 170 1.51 12.12 -2.18
C CYS A 170 1.27 10.62 -2.22
N TYR A 171 0.46 10.13 -1.27
CA TYR A 171 0.00 8.75 -1.23
C TYR A 171 -1.37 8.62 -1.86
N CYS A 172 -1.69 7.40 -2.28
CA CYS A 172 -3.02 7.02 -2.78
C CYS A 172 -3.25 5.53 -2.59
N TRP A 173 -4.51 5.13 -2.66
CA TRP A 173 -4.87 3.73 -2.77
C TRP A 173 -4.95 3.33 -4.23
N TYR A 174 -4.22 2.31 -4.60
CA TYR A 174 -4.36 1.59 -5.86
C TYR A 174 -5.26 0.39 -5.64
N VAL A 175 -6.27 0.23 -6.47
CA VAL A 175 -7.22 -0.86 -6.35
C VAL A 175 -7.27 -1.63 -7.66
N TRP A 176 -6.77 -2.84 -7.62
CA TRP A 176 -6.94 -3.83 -8.67
C TRP A 176 -8.09 -4.75 -8.33
N GLU A 177 -8.70 -5.35 -9.33
CA GLU A 177 -9.68 -6.41 -9.18
C GLU A 177 -9.32 -7.53 -10.15
N LYS A 178 -9.23 -8.75 -9.67
CA LYS A 178 -8.89 -9.92 -10.47
C LYS A 178 -9.94 -10.13 -11.56
N GLY A 179 -9.50 -10.23 -12.81
CA GLY A 179 -10.39 -10.34 -13.98
C GLY A 179 -10.83 -9.00 -14.58
N TYR A 180 -10.48 -7.86 -13.99
CA TYR A 180 -10.80 -6.56 -14.57
C TYR A 180 -9.98 -6.31 -15.84
N THR A 181 -10.65 -5.80 -16.90
CA THR A 181 -10.04 -5.52 -18.21
C THR A 181 -10.33 -4.12 -18.74
N GLY A 182 -10.94 -3.25 -17.91
CA GLY A 182 -11.32 -1.88 -18.32
C GLY A 182 -10.18 -0.86 -18.12
N GLU A 183 -10.50 0.38 -18.44
CA GLU A 183 -9.59 1.51 -18.24
C GLU A 183 -9.54 1.96 -16.77
N PRO A 184 -8.39 2.48 -16.28
CA PRO A 184 -8.26 2.94 -14.92
C PRO A 184 -9.09 4.20 -14.64
N THR A 185 -9.76 4.23 -13.50
CA THR A 185 -10.52 5.39 -13.05
C THR A 185 -9.84 6.07 -11.86
N ILE A 186 -9.56 7.36 -11.98
CA ILE A 186 -9.05 8.18 -10.87
C ILE A 186 -10.22 8.77 -10.10
N ARG A 187 -10.19 8.65 -8.77
CA ARG A 187 -11.15 9.24 -7.82
C ARG A 187 -10.43 9.98 -6.70
N TRP A 188 -11.15 10.85 -6.02
CA TRP A 188 -10.60 11.61 -4.90
C TRP A 188 -11.26 11.21 -3.59
N ILE A 189 -10.44 11.12 -2.55
CA ILE A 189 -10.85 10.93 -1.16
C ILE A 189 -10.74 12.29 -0.44
N ASP A 190 -11.80 12.68 0.29
CA ASP A 190 -11.90 13.93 1.05
C ASP A 190 -11.57 13.72 2.53
#